data_496a31449cf78baa62f5df56bcbda32f
#
_entry.id   496a31449cf78baa62f5df56bcbda32f
#
_cell.length_a   1.000
_cell.length_b   1.000
_cell.length_c   1.000
_cell.angle_alpha   90.00
_cell.angle_beta   90.00
_cell.angle_gamma   90.00
#
_symmetry.space_group_name_H-M   'P 1'
#
loop_
_entity.id
_entity.type
_entity.pdbx_description
1 polymer ?
#
loop_
_entity_poly.entity_id
_entity_poly.type
_entity_poly.pdbx_seq_one_letter_code
_entity_poly.pdbx_strand_id
1 'polypeptide(L)'
;ENCRPDEVHDAVFELFFNLDASEEQLNFPTFYGSGKNGWFNDSLTQIDNINPLLDGIIQYVPPPKVNEGPLQMQITSLDYSSFLGRIAIGKVSRGVIKENQQIALMQADGSIKKQRVRELYVFEGMGKKKVTEVIAGDLCAVVGLEDFNIGDTIADAETPEALPVISVDEPTMNMLFSINNSPFFGKDGK
;
A
#
# COMPACT_ATOMS: atom_id res chain seq x y z
N GLU A 1 -1.64 13.66 32.38
CA GLU A 1 -0.39 14.25 32.88
C GLU A 1 0.40 14.79 31.69
N ASN A 2 0.90 16.04 31.78
CA ASN A 2 1.68 16.72 30.73
C ASN A 2 0.98 16.93 29.38
N CYS A 3 -0.35 17.00 29.33
CA CYS A 3 -1.09 17.35 28.13
C CYS A 3 -0.96 18.87 27.86
N ARG A 4 -0.57 19.24 26.63
CA ARG A 4 -0.43 20.63 26.16
C ARG A 4 -1.19 20.80 24.84
N PRO A 5 -2.53 20.76 24.85
CA PRO A 5 -3.31 20.72 23.64
C PRO A 5 -3.15 21.96 22.77
N ASP A 6 -3.18 23.13 23.36
CA ASP A 6 -3.10 24.40 22.62
C ASP A 6 -1.71 24.56 21.95
N GLU A 7 -0.64 24.28 22.69
CA GLU A 7 0.74 24.34 22.17
C GLU A 7 0.96 23.36 21.02
N VAL A 8 0.40 22.14 21.12
CA VAL A 8 0.51 21.13 20.06
C VAL A 8 -0.32 21.52 18.84
N HIS A 9 -1.53 22.06 19.06
CA HIS A 9 -2.38 22.54 17.97
C HIS A 9 -1.70 23.66 17.19
N ASP A 10 -1.14 24.65 17.89
CA ASP A 10 -0.43 25.78 17.28
C ASP A 10 0.81 25.30 16.51
N ALA A 11 1.57 24.36 17.07
CA ALA A 11 2.74 23.79 16.40
C ALA A 11 2.38 23.02 15.12
N VAL A 12 1.27 22.30 15.10
CA VAL A 12 0.76 21.60 13.90
C VAL A 12 0.27 22.59 12.86
N PHE A 13 -0.46 23.64 13.30
CA PHE A 13 -0.91 24.71 12.42
C PHE A 13 0.27 25.43 11.76
N GLU A 14 1.30 25.79 12.53
CA GLU A 14 2.52 26.43 12.01
C GLU A 14 3.27 25.52 11.03
N LEU A 15 3.34 24.21 11.31
CA LEU A 15 3.93 23.23 10.39
C LEU A 15 3.20 23.21 9.06
N PHE A 16 1.87 23.12 9.05
CA PHE A 16 1.07 23.12 7.83
C PHE A 16 1.18 24.44 7.06
N PHE A 17 1.19 25.56 7.78
CA PHE A 17 1.42 26.86 7.17
C PHE A 17 2.78 26.96 6.46
N ASN A 18 3.84 26.45 7.08
CA ASN A 18 5.18 26.41 6.49
C ASN A 18 5.30 25.43 5.30
N LEU A 19 4.37 24.50 5.16
CA LEU A 19 4.26 23.56 4.03
C LEU A 19 3.32 24.06 2.92
N ASP A 20 2.95 25.35 2.94
CA ASP A 20 2.01 25.96 1.97
C ASP A 20 0.67 25.21 1.88
N ALA A 21 0.14 24.74 3.01
CA ALA A 21 -1.15 24.06 3.07
C ALA A 21 -2.29 25.02 2.68
N SER A 22 -3.33 24.47 2.02
CA SER A 22 -4.52 25.23 1.67
C SER A 22 -5.33 25.65 2.91
N GLU A 23 -6.20 26.65 2.76
CA GLU A 23 -7.08 27.10 3.82
C GLU A 23 -7.97 25.97 4.37
N GLU A 24 -8.41 25.03 3.51
CA GLU A 24 -9.16 23.84 3.89
C GLU A 24 -8.30 22.87 4.74
N GLN A 25 -7.03 22.71 4.41
CA GLN A 25 -6.08 21.85 5.15
C GLN A 25 -5.68 22.47 6.49
N LEU A 26 -5.67 23.82 6.61
CA LEU A 26 -5.39 24.51 7.86
C LEU A 26 -6.57 24.43 8.85
N ASN A 27 -7.80 24.22 8.35
CA ASN A 27 -8.99 24.06 9.18
C ASN A 27 -9.26 22.59 9.51
N PHE A 28 -8.28 21.91 10.10
CA PHE A 28 -8.38 20.50 10.44
C PHE A 28 -9.13 20.27 11.77
N PRO A 29 -9.93 19.19 11.87
CA PRO A 29 -10.59 18.82 13.11
C PRO A 29 -9.58 18.26 14.12
N THR A 30 -9.78 18.58 15.41
CA THR A 30 -8.93 18.09 16.48
C THR A 30 -9.71 17.22 17.44
N PHE A 31 -9.18 16.05 17.77
CA PHE A 31 -9.74 15.13 18.76
C PHE A 31 -8.76 14.95 19.92
N TYR A 32 -9.30 14.96 21.12
CA TYR A 32 -8.54 14.78 22.34
C TYR A 32 -8.82 13.42 22.95
N GLY A 33 -7.80 12.74 23.47
CA GLY A 33 -8.06 11.43 24.02
C GLY A 33 -6.88 10.74 24.67
N SER A 34 -7.12 9.52 25.12
CA SER A 34 -6.10 8.65 25.69
C SER A 34 -6.25 7.25 25.11
N GLY A 35 -5.30 6.86 24.25
CA GLY A 35 -5.26 5.51 23.70
C GLY A 35 -5.12 4.43 24.78
N LYS A 36 -4.41 4.73 25.88
CA LYS A 36 -4.28 3.83 27.03
C LYS A 36 -5.62 3.60 27.76
N ASN A 37 -6.44 4.65 27.86
CA ASN A 37 -7.72 4.60 28.58
C ASN A 37 -8.90 4.33 27.65
N GLY A 38 -8.68 4.22 26.34
CA GLY A 38 -9.68 3.84 25.35
C GLY A 38 -10.78 4.88 25.11
N TRP A 39 -10.47 6.18 25.18
CA TRP A 39 -11.44 7.24 24.89
C TRP A 39 -10.88 8.33 23.99
N PHE A 40 -11.75 8.91 23.14
CA PHE A 40 -11.49 10.11 22.34
C PHE A 40 -12.75 10.95 22.25
N ASN A 41 -12.59 12.29 22.25
CA ASN A 41 -13.68 13.26 22.14
C ASN A 41 -13.23 14.50 21.35
N ASP A 42 -14.17 15.29 20.84
CA ASP A 42 -13.93 16.59 20.22
C ASP A 42 -13.57 17.71 21.23
N SER A 43 -13.67 17.40 22.51
CA SER A 43 -13.33 18.28 23.62
C SER A 43 -12.45 17.56 24.64
N LEU A 44 -11.88 18.31 25.60
CA LEU A 44 -11.07 17.74 26.67
C LEU A 44 -11.87 16.94 27.71
N THR A 45 -13.17 16.78 27.51
CA THR A 45 -14.04 16.02 28.40
C THR A 45 -13.86 14.53 28.15
N GLN A 46 -13.49 13.78 29.18
CA GLN A 46 -13.35 12.33 29.11
C GLN A 46 -14.70 11.65 28.94
N ILE A 47 -14.75 10.67 28.03
CA ILE A 47 -15.90 9.78 27.79
C ILE A 47 -15.43 8.31 27.86
N ASP A 48 -16.33 7.35 27.70
CA ASP A 48 -16.05 5.93 27.89
C ASP A 48 -15.80 5.14 26.58
N ASN A 49 -15.60 5.83 25.46
CA ASN A 49 -15.47 5.18 24.17
C ASN A 49 -14.63 6.00 23.17
N ILE A 50 -14.32 5.40 22.02
CA ILE A 50 -13.53 6.00 20.94
C ILE A 50 -14.38 6.41 19.73
N ASN A 51 -15.72 6.26 19.81
CA ASN A 51 -16.60 6.49 18.67
C ASN A 51 -16.47 7.88 18.04
N PRO A 52 -16.35 8.99 18.79
CA PRO A 52 -16.18 10.30 18.17
C PRO A 52 -14.97 10.40 17.25
N LEU A 53 -13.87 9.73 17.57
CA LEU A 53 -12.71 9.67 16.67
C LEU A 53 -13.02 8.84 15.41
N LEU A 54 -13.69 7.71 15.54
CA LEU A 54 -14.06 6.85 14.39
C LEU A 54 -15.07 7.57 13.49
N ASP A 55 -16.05 8.23 14.06
CA ASP A 55 -17.03 9.05 13.33
C ASP A 55 -16.34 10.23 12.62
N GLY A 56 -15.38 10.87 13.29
CA GLY A 56 -14.55 11.91 12.71
C GLY A 56 -13.73 11.40 11.52
N ILE A 57 -13.12 10.22 11.61
CA ILE A 57 -12.41 9.61 10.47
C ILE A 57 -13.36 9.39 9.30
N ILE A 58 -14.56 8.85 9.53
CA ILE A 58 -15.55 8.63 8.47
C ILE A 58 -16.00 9.95 7.84
N GLN A 59 -16.13 11.01 8.64
CA GLN A 59 -16.61 12.30 8.19
C GLN A 59 -15.56 13.10 7.42
N TYR A 60 -14.30 13.12 7.88
CA TYR A 60 -13.27 14.03 7.38
C TYR A 60 -12.26 13.38 6.44
N VAL A 61 -12.10 12.05 6.49
CA VAL A 61 -11.19 11.35 5.58
C VAL A 61 -11.96 10.93 4.33
N PRO A 62 -11.65 11.48 3.15
CA PRO A 62 -12.35 11.10 1.94
C PRO A 62 -12.11 9.65 1.59
N PRO A 63 -13.10 8.94 1.04
CA PRO A 63 -12.90 7.59 0.54
C PRO A 63 -11.90 7.58 -0.61
N PRO A 64 -11.24 6.43 -0.88
CA PRO A 64 -10.32 6.31 -2.01
C PRO A 64 -11.03 6.63 -3.32
N LYS A 65 -10.37 7.42 -4.18
CA LYS A 65 -10.89 7.71 -5.51
C LYS A 65 -10.89 6.42 -6.33
N VAL A 66 -12.06 6.04 -6.81
CA VAL A 66 -12.25 4.89 -7.70
C VAL A 66 -12.53 5.45 -9.10
N ASN A 67 -11.70 5.07 -10.07
CA ASN A 67 -11.90 5.41 -11.46
C ASN A 67 -12.63 4.25 -12.15
N GLU A 68 -13.62 4.57 -13.00
CA GLU A 68 -14.30 3.59 -13.84
C GLU A 68 -13.50 3.30 -15.11
N GLY A 69 -13.58 2.08 -15.62
CA GLY A 69 -12.95 1.69 -16.88
C GLY A 69 -12.29 0.30 -16.85
N PRO A 70 -11.53 -0.03 -17.90
CA PRO A 70 -10.80 -1.29 -18.00
C PRO A 70 -9.79 -1.47 -16.86
N LEU A 71 -9.45 -2.73 -16.56
CA LEU A 71 -8.52 -3.07 -15.49
C LEU A 71 -7.21 -2.29 -15.58
N GLN A 72 -6.79 -1.75 -14.45
CA GLN A 72 -5.49 -1.10 -14.28
C GLN A 72 -5.03 -1.25 -12.83
N MET A 73 -3.87 -1.87 -12.63
CA MET A 73 -3.24 -2.10 -11.33
C MET A 73 -1.75 -1.92 -11.45
N GLN A 74 -1.14 -1.12 -10.59
CA GLN A 74 0.31 -0.97 -10.55
C GLN A 74 0.93 -1.90 -9.50
N ILE A 75 2.01 -2.59 -9.88
CA ILE A 75 2.80 -3.41 -8.97
C ILE A 75 3.70 -2.48 -8.14
N THR A 76 3.43 -2.40 -6.84
CA THR A 76 4.15 -1.52 -5.91
C THR A 76 5.07 -2.26 -4.96
N SER A 77 4.86 -3.56 -4.80
CA SER A 77 5.67 -4.42 -3.92
C SER A 77 5.73 -5.84 -4.45
N LEU A 78 6.77 -6.55 -4.05
CA LEU A 78 7.00 -7.95 -4.39
C LEU A 78 7.07 -8.77 -3.11
N ASP A 79 6.50 -9.97 -3.16
CA ASP A 79 6.62 -10.97 -2.11
C ASP A 79 7.01 -12.32 -2.75
N TYR A 80 7.45 -13.25 -1.94
CA TYR A 80 7.84 -14.57 -2.38
C TYR A 80 7.35 -15.65 -1.41
N SER A 81 6.83 -16.70 -1.96
CA SER A 81 6.48 -17.91 -1.22
C SER A 81 7.17 -19.11 -1.90
N SER A 82 7.79 -19.98 -1.12
CA SER A 82 8.37 -21.24 -1.64
C SER A 82 7.34 -22.12 -2.36
N PHE A 83 6.05 -21.93 -2.08
CA PHE A 83 4.95 -22.69 -2.63
C PHE A 83 4.27 -22.02 -3.83
N LEU A 84 4.10 -20.71 -3.79
CA LEU A 84 3.39 -19.92 -4.81
C LEU A 84 4.34 -19.23 -5.80
N GLY A 85 5.63 -19.16 -5.49
CA GLY A 85 6.61 -18.40 -6.25
C GLY A 85 6.56 -16.90 -5.96
N ARG A 86 6.85 -16.10 -6.98
CA ARG A 86 6.79 -14.63 -6.89
C ARG A 86 5.34 -14.16 -6.86
N ILE A 87 5.09 -13.17 -6.03
CA ILE A 87 3.77 -12.58 -5.78
C ILE A 87 3.86 -11.09 -6.07
N ALA A 88 3.02 -10.61 -6.99
CA ALA A 88 2.90 -9.19 -7.29
C ALA A 88 1.87 -8.55 -6.35
N ILE A 89 2.24 -7.48 -5.66
CA ILE A 89 1.36 -6.76 -4.74
C ILE A 89 1.15 -5.34 -5.26
N GLY A 90 -0.10 -4.88 -5.27
CA GLY A 90 -0.43 -3.53 -5.69
C GLY A 90 -1.88 -3.17 -5.44
N LYS A 91 -2.21 -1.92 -5.76
CA LYS A 91 -3.56 -1.38 -5.68
C LYS A 91 -4.22 -1.46 -7.05
N VAL A 92 -5.44 -1.96 -7.09
CA VAL A 92 -6.29 -1.87 -8.27
C VAL A 92 -6.77 -0.41 -8.40
N SER A 93 -6.26 0.30 -9.39
CA SER A 93 -6.57 1.72 -9.61
C SER A 93 -7.89 1.90 -10.35
N ARG A 94 -8.24 0.94 -11.20
CA ARG A 94 -9.43 0.99 -12.08
C ARG A 94 -9.88 -0.42 -12.45
N GLY A 95 -11.20 -0.58 -12.61
CA GLY A 95 -11.80 -1.84 -13.05
C GLY A 95 -11.80 -2.94 -11.99
N VAL A 96 -11.77 -4.18 -12.45
CA VAL A 96 -11.84 -5.40 -11.62
C VAL A 96 -10.82 -6.40 -12.14
N ILE A 97 -10.07 -7.01 -11.24
CA ILE A 97 -9.19 -8.14 -11.54
C ILE A 97 -9.81 -9.43 -11.02
N LYS A 98 -9.78 -10.49 -11.82
CA LYS A 98 -10.39 -11.79 -11.50
C LYS A 98 -9.39 -12.94 -11.54
N GLU A 99 -9.64 -13.96 -10.72
CA GLU A 99 -8.93 -15.23 -10.80
C GLU A 99 -9.12 -15.86 -12.20
N ASN A 100 -8.06 -16.42 -12.74
CA ASN A 100 -8.01 -17.01 -14.09
C ASN A 100 -8.21 -16.05 -15.28
N GLN A 101 -8.27 -14.73 -15.04
CA GLN A 101 -8.37 -13.71 -16.08
C GLN A 101 -7.08 -13.63 -16.90
N GLN A 102 -7.22 -13.43 -18.21
CA GLN A 102 -6.11 -12.98 -19.05
C GLN A 102 -5.88 -11.48 -18.86
N ILE A 103 -4.63 -11.08 -18.72
CA ILE A 103 -4.21 -9.71 -18.50
C ILE A 103 -3.04 -9.35 -19.42
N ALA A 104 -2.82 -8.07 -19.62
CA ALA A 104 -1.61 -7.54 -20.20
C ALA A 104 -0.69 -7.04 -19.08
N LEU A 105 0.51 -7.58 -18.99
CA LEU A 105 1.57 -7.05 -18.15
C LEU A 105 2.37 -6.04 -18.99
N MET A 106 2.33 -4.78 -18.60
CA MET A 106 3.06 -3.69 -19.25
C MET A 106 4.29 -3.36 -18.42
N GLN A 107 5.47 -3.53 -18.99
CA GLN A 107 6.74 -3.32 -18.32
C GLN A 107 7.25 -1.89 -18.54
N ALA A 108 8.19 -1.45 -17.69
CA ALA A 108 8.76 -0.10 -17.76
C ALA A 108 9.47 0.22 -19.09
N ASP A 109 9.96 -0.80 -19.79
CA ASP A 109 10.59 -0.67 -21.13
C ASP A 109 9.57 -0.54 -22.29
N GLY A 110 8.27 -0.54 -21.97
CA GLY A 110 7.18 -0.48 -22.93
C GLY A 110 6.78 -1.84 -23.51
N SER A 111 7.40 -2.94 -23.10
CA SER A 111 7.02 -4.28 -23.54
C SER A 111 5.68 -4.70 -22.92
N ILE A 112 4.90 -5.46 -23.70
CA ILE A 112 3.58 -5.97 -23.27
C ILE A 112 3.59 -7.48 -23.37
N LYS A 113 3.36 -8.15 -22.24
CA LYS A 113 3.26 -9.61 -22.16
C LYS A 113 1.84 -10.02 -21.76
N LYS A 114 1.19 -10.86 -22.55
CA LYS A 114 -0.09 -11.45 -22.16
C LYS A 114 0.17 -12.58 -21.18
N GLN A 115 -0.44 -12.48 -20.01
CA GLN A 115 -0.30 -13.45 -18.93
C GLN A 115 -1.66 -13.80 -18.32
N ARG A 116 -1.69 -14.73 -17.39
CA ARG A 116 -2.91 -15.17 -16.72
C ARG A 116 -2.77 -15.11 -15.22
N VAL A 117 -3.71 -14.45 -14.58
CA VAL A 117 -3.85 -14.46 -13.12
C VAL A 117 -4.21 -15.87 -12.68
N ARG A 118 -3.42 -16.48 -11.82
CA ARG A 118 -3.65 -17.82 -11.32
C ARG A 118 -4.46 -17.81 -10.03
N GLU A 119 -4.06 -16.97 -9.10
CA GLU A 119 -4.74 -16.80 -7.81
C GLU A 119 -4.70 -15.34 -7.39
N LEU A 120 -5.73 -14.94 -6.64
CA LEU A 120 -5.85 -13.62 -6.05
C LEU A 120 -6.02 -13.71 -4.55
N TYR A 121 -5.39 -12.78 -3.85
CA TYR A 121 -5.50 -12.64 -2.40
C TYR A 121 -5.72 -11.18 -2.02
N VAL A 122 -6.53 -10.94 -1.00
CA VAL A 122 -6.64 -9.66 -0.28
C VAL A 122 -5.99 -9.79 1.08
N PHE A 123 -5.64 -8.65 1.68
CA PHE A 123 -5.06 -8.61 3.01
C PHE A 123 -6.16 -8.51 4.06
N GLU A 124 -6.15 -9.42 5.03
CA GLU A 124 -7.11 -9.46 6.14
C GLU A 124 -6.33 -9.63 7.45
N GLY A 125 -6.24 -8.55 8.22
CA GLY A 125 -5.37 -8.49 9.40
C GLY A 125 -3.90 -8.74 9.05
N MET A 126 -3.28 -9.72 9.70
CA MET A 126 -1.89 -10.12 9.46
C MET A 126 -1.74 -11.17 8.35
N GLY A 127 -2.83 -11.62 7.77
CA GLY A 127 -2.85 -12.70 6.79
C GLY A 127 -3.32 -12.28 5.40
N LYS A 128 -3.35 -13.27 4.51
CA LYS A 128 -3.88 -13.13 3.15
C LYS A 128 -5.05 -14.10 2.99
N LYS A 129 -6.15 -13.62 2.41
CA LYS A 129 -7.34 -14.40 2.12
C LYS A 129 -7.53 -14.53 0.62
N LYS A 130 -7.68 -15.77 0.14
CA LYS A 130 -7.96 -16.03 -1.27
C LYS A 130 -9.34 -15.51 -1.64
N VAL A 131 -9.44 -14.84 -2.80
CA VAL A 131 -10.68 -14.29 -3.36
C VAL A 131 -10.74 -14.56 -4.85
N THR A 132 -11.95 -14.49 -5.40
CA THR A 132 -12.19 -14.70 -6.84
C THR A 132 -12.07 -13.43 -7.67
N GLU A 133 -12.28 -12.27 -7.06
CA GLU A 133 -12.17 -10.95 -7.70
C GLU A 133 -11.79 -9.87 -6.71
N VAL A 134 -11.16 -8.81 -7.21
CA VAL A 134 -10.80 -7.59 -6.47
C VAL A 134 -11.17 -6.39 -7.31
N ILE A 135 -11.85 -5.42 -6.69
CA ILE A 135 -12.35 -4.20 -7.32
C ILE A 135 -11.36 -3.03 -7.17
N ALA A 136 -11.56 -2.00 -7.96
CA ALA A 136 -10.80 -0.76 -7.86
C ALA A 136 -10.91 -0.13 -6.45
N GLY A 137 -9.78 0.35 -5.95
CA GLY A 137 -9.62 0.89 -4.59
C GLY A 137 -8.92 -0.06 -3.64
N ASP A 138 -9.02 -1.37 -3.84
CA ASP A 138 -8.47 -2.37 -2.95
C ASP A 138 -7.01 -2.75 -3.29
N LEU A 139 -6.30 -3.20 -2.27
CA LEU A 139 -4.97 -3.81 -2.37
C LEU A 139 -5.11 -5.32 -2.57
N CYS A 140 -4.38 -5.86 -3.52
CA CYS A 140 -4.35 -7.30 -3.73
C CYS A 140 -2.96 -7.85 -4.00
N ALA A 141 -2.83 -9.15 -3.80
CA ALA A 141 -1.68 -9.94 -4.17
C ALA A 141 -2.06 -10.90 -5.31
N VAL A 142 -1.30 -10.83 -6.40
CA VAL A 142 -1.54 -11.58 -7.64
C VAL A 142 -0.46 -12.64 -7.78
N VAL A 143 -0.88 -13.88 -8.02
CA VAL A 143 -0.02 -15.05 -8.21
C VAL A 143 -0.16 -15.60 -9.62
N GLY A 144 0.93 -16.13 -10.17
CA GLY A 144 0.96 -16.77 -11.49
C GLY A 144 1.48 -15.88 -12.61
N LEU A 145 2.03 -14.72 -12.27
CA LEU A 145 2.73 -13.86 -13.22
C LEU A 145 4.23 -14.17 -13.21
N GLU A 146 4.86 -13.99 -14.37
CA GLU A 146 6.29 -14.19 -14.57
C GLU A 146 6.95 -12.89 -15.04
N ASP A 147 8.25 -12.73 -14.76
CA ASP A 147 9.09 -11.63 -15.23
C ASP A 147 8.49 -10.23 -15.01
N PHE A 148 7.98 -9.96 -13.83
CA PHE A 148 7.45 -8.66 -13.45
C PHE A 148 8.33 -7.96 -12.41
N ASN A 149 8.29 -6.63 -12.40
CA ASN A 149 9.03 -5.77 -11.48
C ASN A 149 8.12 -4.74 -10.81
N ILE A 150 8.66 -4.07 -9.79
CA ILE A 150 8.01 -2.90 -9.19
C ILE A 150 7.90 -1.81 -10.26
N GLY A 151 6.74 -1.17 -10.34
CA GLY A 151 6.43 -0.14 -11.34
C GLY A 151 5.73 -0.67 -12.58
N ASP A 152 5.74 -1.98 -12.84
CA ASP A 152 5.00 -2.58 -13.95
C ASP A 152 3.48 -2.44 -13.72
N THR A 153 2.73 -2.39 -14.81
CA THR A 153 1.26 -2.28 -14.77
C THR A 153 0.60 -3.56 -15.25
N ILE A 154 -0.30 -4.09 -14.45
CA ILE A 154 -1.27 -5.11 -14.85
C ILE A 154 -2.48 -4.38 -15.44
N ALA A 155 -2.79 -4.62 -16.71
CA ALA A 155 -3.85 -3.95 -17.43
C ALA A 155 -4.82 -4.95 -18.08
N ASP A 156 -5.91 -4.42 -18.61
CA ASP A 156 -6.83 -5.19 -19.43
C ASP A 156 -6.12 -5.77 -20.67
N ALA A 157 -6.47 -7.00 -21.07
CA ALA A 157 -5.79 -7.70 -22.15
C ALA A 157 -6.14 -7.17 -23.56
N GLU A 158 -7.30 -6.49 -23.71
CA GLU A 158 -7.78 -5.96 -25.00
C GLU A 158 -7.45 -4.50 -25.17
N THR A 159 -7.53 -3.74 -24.09
CA THR A 159 -7.27 -2.29 -24.06
C THR A 159 -6.19 -1.95 -23.00
N PRO A 160 -4.95 -2.40 -23.18
CA PRO A 160 -3.90 -2.20 -22.20
C PRO A 160 -3.51 -0.72 -22.10
N GLU A 161 -3.47 -0.20 -20.89
CA GLU A 161 -3.07 1.18 -20.59
C GLU A 161 -2.14 1.19 -19.38
N ALA A 162 -0.90 1.67 -19.57
CA ALA A 162 0.10 1.72 -18.51
C ALA A 162 -0.16 2.89 -17.55
N LEU A 163 0.14 2.66 -16.28
CA LEU A 163 0.30 3.73 -15.30
C LEU A 163 1.71 4.35 -15.40
N PRO A 164 1.90 5.59 -14.93
CA PRO A 164 3.24 6.18 -14.86
C PRO A 164 4.22 5.26 -14.13
N VAL A 165 5.37 5.04 -14.72
CA VAL A 165 6.39 4.14 -14.18
C VAL A 165 6.91 4.68 -12.84
N ILE A 166 6.97 3.82 -11.83
CA ILE A 166 7.65 4.15 -10.58
C ILE A 166 9.15 3.95 -10.82
N SER A 167 9.92 5.04 -10.77
CA SER A 167 11.38 4.94 -10.80
C SER A 167 11.87 4.47 -9.44
N VAL A 168 12.59 3.35 -9.44
CA VAL A 168 13.33 2.88 -8.25
C VAL A 168 14.78 3.24 -8.47
N ASP A 169 15.40 3.91 -7.50
CA ASP A 169 16.80 4.28 -7.58
C ASP A 169 17.68 3.02 -7.73
N GLU A 170 18.71 3.12 -8.55
CA GLU A 170 19.66 2.03 -8.71
C GLU A 170 20.40 1.76 -7.38
N PRO A 171 20.72 0.48 -7.09
CA PRO A 171 21.42 0.14 -5.86
C PRO A 171 22.81 0.79 -5.85
N THR A 172 23.12 1.51 -4.78
CA THR A 172 24.40 2.23 -4.59
C THR A 172 25.54 1.33 -4.17
N MET A 173 25.24 0.08 -3.78
CA MET A 173 26.25 -0.89 -3.35
C MET A 173 25.96 -2.27 -3.95
N ASN A 174 27.03 -2.95 -4.35
CA ASN A 174 27.01 -4.34 -4.76
C ASN A 174 27.65 -5.22 -3.68
N MET A 175 27.04 -6.35 -3.36
CA MET A 175 27.59 -7.36 -2.47
C MET A 175 27.83 -8.66 -3.23
N LEU A 176 29.00 -9.25 -3.03
CA LEU A 176 29.31 -10.57 -3.54
C LEU A 176 29.05 -11.61 -2.44
N PHE A 177 28.08 -12.49 -2.68
CA PHE A 177 27.85 -13.64 -1.81
C PHE A 177 28.62 -14.82 -2.34
N SER A 178 29.56 -15.33 -1.56
CA SER A 178 30.34 -16.53 -1.90
C SER A 178 30.22 -17.58 -0.80
N ILE A 179 30.48 -18.81 -1.16
CA ILE A 179 30.59 -19.90 -0.17
C ILE A 179 31.72 -19.56 0.81
N ASN A 180 31.47 -19.76 2.10
CA ASN A 180 32.51 -19.59 3.09
C ASN A 180 33.62 -20.65 2.87
N ASN A 181 34.73 -20.23 2.27
CA ASN A 181 35.90 -21.03 2.04
C ASN A 181 37.03 -20.74 3.04
N SER A 182 36.73 -20.10 4.16
CA SER A 182 37.66 -19.83 5.24
C SER A 182 38.16 -21.14 5.85
N PRO A 183 39.43 -21.19 6.34
CA PRO A 183 39.97 -22.35 7.09
C PRO A 183 39.16 -22.68 8.36
N PHE A 184 38.34 -21.76 8.82
CA PHE A 184 37.48 -21.93 10.00
C PHE A 184 36.04 -22.38 9.65
N PHE A 185 35.74 -22.63 8.37
CA PHE A 185 34.46 -23.14 7.96
C PHE A 185 34.04 -24.41 8.72
N GLY A 186 32.89 -24.42 9.33
CA GLY A 186 32.38 -25.53 10.14
C GLY A 186 32.89 -25.59 11.58
N LYS A 187 33.80 -24.67 12.00
CA LYS A 187 34.29 -24.58 13.37
C LYS A 187 33.66 -23.43 14.13
N ASP A 188 33.53 -22.24 13.49
CA ASP A 188 33.04 -21.01 14.11
C ASP A 188 31.81 -20.43 13.42
N GLY A 189 31.26 -21.09 12.44
CA GLY A 189 30.04 -20.66 11.74
C GLY A 189 29.26 -21.85 11.23
N LYS A 190 28.05 -21.98 11.72
CA LYS A 190 27.04 -22.88 11.15
C LYS A 190 26.22 -22.14 10.12
#